data_eb545488b095234dcb9987c338fa1032
#
_entry.id   eb545488b095234dcb9987c338fa1032
#
_cell.length_a   1.000
_cell.length_b   1.000
_cell.length_c   1.000
_cell.angle_alpha   90.00
_cell.angle_beta   90.00
_cell.angle_gamma   90.00
#
_symmetry.space_group_name_H-M   'P 1'
#
loop_
_entity.id
_entity.type
_entity.pdbx_description
1 polymer ?
#
loop_
_entity_poly.entity_id
_entity_poly.type
_entity_poly.pdbx_seq_one_letter_code
_entity_poly.pdbx_strand_id
1 'polypeptide(L)'
;MSESTIGTPVSATPDDFRTLMSGFPTGVAVVTATDTDGAQRGMTCSSLCGVSLEPPVLLVCLRGGSPTLDAVLCSGAFAVNLLHADARPTAELFASGDPHRFGKVPWEAGPQAAGPHLVRDAHTVADCGVLSAQPVGDHVTVYGEIRRVTRRGDRIPLLYGLRQFRPWPEH
;
A
#
# COMPACT_ATOMS: atom_id res chain seq x y z
N MET A 1 36.05 -20.00 28.82
CA MET A 1 35.21 -20.32 27.65
C MET A 1 33.78 -20.33 28.16
N SER A 2 33.05 -19.23 27.86
CA SER A 2 31.64 -19.08 28.28
C SER A 2 30.75 -19.67 27.20
N GLU A 3 30.09 -20.80 27.52
CA GLU A 3 29.06 -21.38 26.63
C GLU A 3 27.88 -20.41 26.57
N SER A 4 27.66 -19.82 25.39
CA SER A 4 26.42 -19.12 25.06
C SER A 4 25.29 -20.12 25.06
N THR A 5 24.47 -20.14 26.08
CA THR A 5 23.23 -20.90 26.12
C THR A 5 22.30 -20.32 25.07
N ILE A 6 22.24 -20.91 23.88
CA ILE A 6 21.21 -20.60 22.88
C ILE A 6 19.88 -21.09 23.48
N GLY A 7 19.07 -20.16 23.94
CA GLY A 7 17.74 -20.48 24.47
C GLY A 7 16.88 -21.17 23.41
N THR A 8 16.01 -22.08 23.86
CA THR A 8 15.04 -22.77 23.00
C THR A 8 14.21 -21.71 22.24
N PRO A 9 14.07 -21.81 20.91
CA PRO A 9 13.28 -20.83 20.15
C PRO A 9 11.84 -20.86 20.65
N VAL A 10 11.36 -19.73 21.17
CA VAL A 10 9.95 -19.53 21.51
C VAL A 10 9.22 -19.09 20.23
N SER A 11 8.02 -19.65 19.96
CA SER A 11 7.20 -19.23 18.82
C SER A 11 6.88 -17.74 18.93
N ALA A 12 7.10 -16.99 17.84
CA ALA A 12 6.81 -15.57 17.79
C ALA A 12 5.32 -15.29 17.99
N THR A 13 5.01 -14.34 18.84
CA THR A 13 3.64 -13.85 19.07
C THR A 13 3.27 -12.76 18.07
N PRO A 14 1.96 -12.43 17.89
CA PRO A 14 1.55 -11.25 17.11
C PRO A 14 2.18 -9.94 17.60
N ASP A 15 2.46 -9.81 18.90
CA ASP A 15 3.09 -8.61 19.46
C ASP A 15 4.59 -8.54 19.15
N ASP A 16 5.28 -9.69 19.14
CA ASP A 16 6.67 -9.76 18.68
C ASP A 16 6.77 -9.33 17.21
N PHE A 17 5.85 -9.81 16.37
CA PHE A 17 5.78 -9.42 14.96
C PHE A 17 5.52 -7.92 14.80
N ARG A 18 4.56 -7.35 15.54
CA ARG A 18 4.28 -5.89 15.49
C ARG A 18 5.48 -5.07 15.95
N THR A 19 6.19 -5.54 16.97
CA THR A 19 7.40 -4.88 17.48
C THR A 19 8.52 -4.91 16.44
N LEU A 20 8.79 -6.07 15.86
CA LEU A 20 9.75 -6.23 14.78
C LEU A 20 9.44 -5.29 13.61
N MET A 21 8.21 -5.34 13.10
CA MET A 21 7.81 -4.56 11.92
C MET A 21 7.72 -3.06 12.19
N SER A 22 7.52 -2.65 13.44
CA SER A 22 7.57 -1.23 13.78
C SER A 22 8.96 -0.60 13.56
N GLY A 23 10.02 -1.39 13.71
CA GLY A 23 11.41 -0.99 13.46
C GLY A 23 11.83 -1.03 11.99
N PHE A 24 10.94 -1.45 11.09
CA PHE A 24 11.19 -1.51 9.65
C PHE A 24 10.45 -0.38 8.92
N PRO A 25 11.11 0.78 8.67
CA PRO A 25 10.46 1.91 8.03
C PRO A 25 10.15 1.59 6.56
N THR A 26 8.95 1.98 6.12
CA THR A 26 8.48 1.79 4.75
C THR A 26 7.99 3.11 4.17
N GLY A 27 7.90 3.18 2.85
CA GLY A 27 7.06 4.17 2.18
C GLY A 27 5.58 3.94 2.50
N VAL A 28 4.78 4.97 2.32
CA VAL A 28 3.32 4.93 2.52
C VAL A 28 2.62 5.06 1.18
N ALA A 29 1.72 4.14 0.90
CA ALA A 29 0.89 4.17 -0.30
C ALA A 29 -0.60 4.06 0.05
N VAL A 30 -1.45 4.49 -0.86
CA VAL A 30 -2.87 4.13 -0.89
C VAL A 30 -3.11 3.27 -2.14
N VAL A 31 -3.55 2.05 -1.92
CA VAL A 31 -4.01 1.17 -3.00
C VAL A 31 -5.47 1.50 -3.28
N THR A 32 -5.80 1.75 -4.55
CA THR A 32 -7.16 2.10 -5.00
C THR A 32 -7.60 1.20 -6.13
N ALA A 33 -8.88 0.92 -6.19
CA ALA A 33 -9.53 0.19 -7.29
C ALA A 33 -10.96 0.71 -7.50
N THR A 34 -11.52 0.45 -8.67
CA THR A 34 -12.94 0.69 -8.94
C THR A 34 -13.67 -0.65 -8.94
N ASP A 35 -14.70 -0.75 -8.13
CA ASP A 35 -15.53 -1.94 -8.03
C ASP A 35 -16.41 -2.12 -9.28
N THR A 36 -17.01 -3.28 -9.46
CA THR A 36 -17.88 -3.60 -10.61
C THR A 36 -19.15 -2.74 -10.65
N ASP A 37 -19.60 -2.20 -9.52
CA ASP A 37 -20.72 -1.26 -9.43
C ASP A 37 -20.29 0.21 -9.68
N GLY A 38 -19.01 0.44 -10.00
CA GLY A 38 -18.44 1.77 -10.19
C GLY A 38 -18.01 2.47 -8.89
N ALA A 39 -18.17 1.83 -7.74
CA ALA A 39 -17.77 2.41 -6.45
C ALA A 39 -16.25 2.43 -6.29
N GLN A 40 -15.75 3.55 -5.75
CA GLN A 40 -14.32 3.70 -5.49
C GLN A 40 -13.95 3.02 -4.17
N ARG A 41 -12.91 2.18 -4.20
CA ARG A 41 -12.36 1.49 -3.04
C ARG A 41 -10.90 1.86 -2.87
N GLY A 42 -10.44 1.90 -1.62
CA GLY A 42 -9.04 2.18 -1.34
C GLY A 42 -8.69 2.00 0.12
N MET A 43 -7.42 1.68 0.38
CA MET A 43 -6.88 1.53 1.73
C MET A 43 -5.41 1.91 1.77
N THR A 44 -4.96 2.40 2.90
CA THR A 44 -3.54 2.65 3.14
C THR A 44 -2.78 1.33 3.23
N CYS A 45 -1.64 1.29 2.57
CA CYS A 45 -0.78 0.12 2.50
C CYS A 45 0.68 0.53 2.71
N SER A 46 1.37 -0.18 3.60
CA SER A 46 2.82 -0.09 3.82
C SER A 46 3.56 -1.36 3.40
N SER A 47 2.84 -2.41 3.03
CA SER A 47 3.37 -3.70 2.58
C SER A 47 3.55 -3.73 1.05
N LEU A 48 4.23 -2.73 0.51
CA LEU A 48 4.58 -2.60 -0.90
C LEU A 48 6.03 -3.06 -1.12
N CYS A 49 6.25 -3.91 -2.12
CA CYS A 49 7.59 -4.34 -2.51
C CYS A 49 7.72 -4.42 -4.03
N GLY A 50 8.85 -3.96 -4.57
CA GLY A 50 9.25 -4.24 -5.95
C GLY A 50 9.70 -5.69 -6.09
N VAL A 51 9.23 -6.39 -7.11
CA VAL A 51 9.48 -7.83 -7.32
C VAL A 51 10.38 -8.07 -8.52
N SER A 52 10.08 -7.44 -9.66
CA SER A 52 10.79 -7.65 -10.93
C SER A 52 10.86 -6.36 -11.72
N LEU A 53 11.92 -6.22 -12.51
CA LEU A 53 12.08 -5.12 -13.47
C LEU A 53 11.58 -5.50 -14.88
N GLU A 54 11.63 -6.79 -15.21
CA GLU A 54 11.28 -7.26 -16.56
C GLU A 54 10.55 -8.61 -16.47
N PRO A 55 9.21 -8.60 -16.59
CA PRO A 55 8.34 -7.41 -16.62
C PRO A 55 8.36 -6.64 -15.30
N PRO A 56 7.96 -5.35 -15.29
CA PRO A 56 7.92 -4.55 -14.07
C PRO A 56 6.77 -5.01 -13.17
N VAL A 57 7.10 -5.66 -12.06
CA VAL A 57 6.13 -6.24 -11.11
C VAL A 57 6.38 -5.72 -9.71
N LEU A 58 5.31 -5.36 -9.04
CA LEU A 58 5.28 -5.10 -7.61
C LEU A 58 4.30 -6.05 -6.89
N LEU A 59 4.41 -6.15 -5.58
CA LEU A 59 3.39 -6.78 -4.75
C LEU A 59 2.84 -5.82 -3.70
N VAL A 60 1.59 -6.04 -3.30
CA VAL A 60 0.95 -5.43 -2.14
C VAL A 60 0.26 -6.51 -1.32
N CYS A 61 0.25 -6.37 0.01
CA CYS A 61 -0.54 -7.25 0.87
C CYS A 61 -1.78 -6.49 1.34
N LEU A 62 -2.95 -6.99 0.97
CA LEU A 62 -4.24 -6.41 1.32
C LEU A 62 -4.95 -7.30 2.34
N ARG A 63 -5.63 -6.68 3.29
CA ARG A 63 -6.38 -7.40 4.32
C ARG A 63 -7.48 -8.25 3.69
N GLY A 64 -7.55 -9.52 4.08
CA GLY A 64 -8.60 -10.45 3.66
C GLY A 64 -10.00 -9.93 4.01
N GLY A 65 -10.95 -10.08 3.09
CA GLY A 65 -12.33 -9.60 3.26
C GLY A 65 -12.48 -8.08 3.26
N SER A 66 -11.47 -7.32 2.83
CA SER A 66 -11.63 -5.87 2.67
C SER A 66 -12.29 -5.53 1.34
N PRO A 67 -13.21 -4.53 1.31
CA PRO A 67 -13.83 -4.11 0.04
C PRO A 67 -12.84 -3.66 -1.03
N THR A 68 -11.65 -3.20 -0.62
CA THR A 68 -10.58 -2.83 -1.56
C THR A 68 -9.98 -4.07 -2.23
N LEU A 69 -9.73 -5.15 -1.46
CA LEU A 69 -9.26 -6.41 -2.03
C LEU A 69 -10.30 -6.98 -3.01
N ASP A 70 -11.57 -6.97 -2.63
CA ASP A 70 -12.64 -7.50 -3.48
C ASP A 70 -12.70 -6.73 -4.81
N ALA A 71 -12.64 -5.40 -4.77
CA ALA A 71 -12.59 -4.56 -5.98
C ALA A 71 -11.35 -4.84 -6.84
N VAL A 72 -10.17 -5.01 -6.25
CA VAL A 72 -8.93 -5.37 -6.95
C VAL A 72 -9.06 -6.70 -7.67
N LEU A 73 -9.60 -7.71 -7.00
CA LEU A 73 -9.74 -9.06 -7.57
C LEU A 73 -10.84 -9.11 -8.64
N CYS A 74 -11.95 -8.41 -8.42
CA CYS A 74 -13.07 -8.38 -9.39
C CYS A 74 -12.73 -7.59 -10.66
N SER A 75 -12.04 -6.42 -10.51
CA SER A 75 -11.64 -5.59 -11.66
C SER A 75 -10.39 -6.12 -12.37
N GLY A 76 -9.57 -6.92 -11.69
CA GLY A 76 -8.28 -7.37 -12.20
C GLY A 76 -7.24 -6.26 -12.33
N ALA A 77 -7.47 -5.10 -11.69
CA ALA A 77 -6.62 -3.93 -11.80
C ALA A 77 -6.65 -3.08 -10.51
N PHE A 78 -5.57 -2.33 -10.26
CA PHE A 78 -5.48 -1.40 -9.13
C PHE A 78 -4.45 -0.31 -9.38
N ALA A 79 -4.60 0.82 -8.71
CA ALA A 79 -3.59 1.86 -8.70
C ALA A 79 -2.88 1.93 -7.35
N VAL A 80 -1.57 2.15 -7.38
CA VAL A 80 -0.74 2.41 -6.19
C VAL A 80 -0.37 3.87 -6.17
N ASN A 81 -0.93 4.62 -5.21
CA ASN A 81 -0.68 6.03 -5.00
C ASN A 81 0.43 6.20 -3.95
N LEU A 82 1.65 6.52 -4.36
CA LEU A 82 2.76 6.78 -3.44
C LEU A 82 2.61 8.18 -2.83
N LEU A 83 2.40 8.24 -1.51
CA LEU A 83 2.09 9.49 -0.82
C LEU A 83 3.33 10.34 -0.54
N HIS A 84 3.18 11.66 -0.68
CA HIS A 84 4.22 12.62 -0.28
C HIS A 84 4.10 13.03 1.20
N ALA A 85 5.13 13.68 1.73
CA ALA A 85 5.29 13.99 3.16
C ALA A 85 4.08 14.71 3.80
N ASP A 86 3.41 15.61 3.06
CA ASP A 86 2.27 16.36 3.57
C ASP A 86 0.95 15.57 3.53
N ALA A 87 0.95 14.37 2.93
CA ALA A 87 -0.24 13.54 2.74
C ALA A 87 -0.57 12.62 3.94
N ARG A 88 0.03 12.88 5.13
CA ARG A 88 -0.30 12.15 6.36
C ARG A 88 -1.82 12.09 6.64
N PRO A 89 -2.60 13.20 6.54
CA PRO A 89 -4.03 13.14 6.79
C PRO A 89 -4.77 12.16 5.86
N THR A 90 -4.35 12.08 4.61
CA THR A 90 -4.90 11.13 3.63
C THR A 90 -4.51 9.69 3.97
N ALA A 91 -3.27 9.43 4.40
CA ALA A 91 -2.85 8.12 4.88
C ALA A 91 -3.71 7.66 6.07
N GLU A 92 -3.94 8.52 7.05
CA GLU A 92 -4.77 8.23 8.22
C GLU A 92 -6.26 8.00 7.84
N LEU A 93 -6.79 8.82 6.93
CA LEU A 93 -8.15 8.68 6.42
C LEU A 93 -8.39 7.33 5.73
N PHE A 94 -7.48 6.91 4.86
CA PHE A 94 -7.60 5.63 4.16
C PHE A 94 -7.28 4.41 5.04
N ALA A 95 -6.61 4.60 6.16
CA ALA A 95 -6.41 3.58 7.19
C ALA A 95 -7.62 3.43 8.13
N SER A 96 -8.44 4.48 8.31
CA SER A 96 -9.55 4.51 9.29
C SER A 96 -10.75 3.64 8.90
N GLY A 97 -10.87 3.24 7.63
CA GLY A 97 -12.05 2.52 7.14
C GLY A 97 -13.27 3.41 6.87
N ASP A 98 -13.15 4.74 6.93
CA ASP A 98 -14.24 5.69 6.65
C ASP A 98 -14.87 5.41 5.27
N PRO A 99 -16.17 5.10 5.18
CA PRO A 99 -16.84 4.80 3.92
C PRO A 99 -16.92 6.01 2.96
N HIS A 100 -16.82 7.24 3.49
CA HIS A 100 -16.90 8.49 2.74
C HIS A 100 -15.52 9.09 2.37
N ARG A 101 -14.43 8.31 2.51
CA ARG A 101 -13.05 8.80 2.31
C ARG A 101 -12.81 9.45 0.96
N PHE A 102 -13.39 8.93 -0.13
CA PHE A 102 -13.25 9.49 -1.47
C PHE A 102 -13.99 10.84 -1.66
N GLY A 103 -14.99 11.15 -0.84
CA GLY A 103 -15.63 12.46 -0.80
C GLY A 103 -14.83 13.55 -0.07
N LYS A 104 -13.73 13.16 0.61
CA LYS A 104 -12.90 14.06 1.43
C LYS A 104 -11.55 14.40 0.81
N VAL A 105 -11.19 13.77 -0.30
CA VAL A 105 -9.93 13.99 -1.01
C VAL A 105 -10.18 14.19 -2.51
N PRO A 106 -9.40 15.03 -3.19
CA PRO A 106 -9.49 15.15 -4.64
C PRO A 106 -8.85 13.93 -5.29
N TRP A 107 -9.56 13.33 -6.21
CA TRP A 107 -9.11 12.21 -7.02
C TRP A 107 -9.62 12.29 -8.45
N GLU A 108 -8.98 11.58 -9.36
CA GLU A 108 -9.41 11.42 -10.73
C GLU A 108 -9.27 9.96 -11.18
N ALA A 109 -10.08 9.54 -12.14
CA ALA A 109 -9.92 8.28 -12.84
C ALA A 109 -10.07 8.54 -14.34
N GLY A 110 -8.95 8.57 -15.04
CA GLY A 110 -8.95 8.66 -16.51
C GLY A 110 -9.35 7.34 -17.17
N PRO A 111 -9.61 7.34 -18.48
CA PRO A 111 -10.09 6.14 -19.21
C PRO A 111 -9.19 4.90 -19.10
N GLN A 112 -7.91 5.10 -18.79
CA GLN A 112 -6.91 4.03 -18.65
C GLN A 112 -6.41 3.86 -17.22
N ALA A 113 -7.05 4.52 -16.24
CA ALA A 113 -6.67 4.38 -14.84
C ALA A 113 -7.11 3.01 -14.32
N ALA A 114 -6.20 2.33 -13.63
CA ALA A 114 -6.49 1.05 -12.98
C ALA A 114 -7.26 1.20 -11.65
N GLY A 115 -7.44 2.46 -11.21
CA GLY A 115 -8.16 2.88 -10.02
C GLY A 115 -8.04 4.39 -9.83
N PRO A 116 -8.72 4.97 -8.83
CA PRO A 116 -8.61 6.40 -8.50
C PRO A 116 -7.18 6.85 -8.23
N HIS A 117 -6.74 7.94 -8.88
CA HIS A 117 -5.49 8.61 -8.61
C HIS A 117 -5.73 9.76 -7.62
N LEU A 118 -5.05 9.75 -6.48
CA LEU A 118 -5.11 10.82 -5.47
C LEU A 118 -4.25 12.01 -5.91
N VAL A 119 -4.84 12.91 -6.68
CA VAL A 119 -4.13 13.92 -7.47
C VAL A 119 -3.33 14.94 -6.67
N ARG A 120 -3.75 15.21 -5.43
CA ARG A 120 -3.07 16.14 -4.52
C ARG A 120 -2.04 15.46 -3.65
N ASP A 121 -2.30 14.22 -3.25
CA ASP A 121 -1.61 13.56 -2.15
C ASP A 121 -0.56 12.54 -2.61
N ALA A 122 -0.66 12.07 -3.87
CA ALA A 122 0.34 11.19 -4.46
C ALA A 122 1.39 11.96 -5.26
N HIS A 123 2.68 11.69 -5.01
CA HIS A 123 3.77 12.20 -5.86
C HIS A 123 3.99 11.32 -7.09
N THR A 124 3.62 10.05 -7.00
CA THR A 124 3.70 9.09 -8.12
C THR A 124 2.56 8.08 -7.99
N VAL A 125 1.97 7.72 -9.12
CA VAL A 125 0.94 6.70 -9.19
C VAL A 125 1.36 5.64 -10.20
N ALA A 126 1.24 4.36 -9.82
CA ALA A 126 1.40 3.21 -10.71
C ALA A 126 0.04 2.55 -10.95
N ASP A 127 -0.36 2.43 -12.22
CA ASP A 127 -1.49 1.62 -12.65
C ASP A 127 -1.04 0.19 -12.93
N CYS A 128 -1.65 -0.77 -12.25
CA CYS A 128 -1.25 -2.17 -12.27
C CYS A 128 -2.38 -3.08 -12.72
N GLY A 129 -2.03 -4.10 -13.52
CA GLY A 129 -2.90 -5.26 -13.76
C GLY A 129 -2.56 -6.39 -12.80
N VAL A 130 -3.55 -7.06 -12.23
CA VAL A 130 -3.34 -8.22 -11.36
C VAL A 130 -2.75 -9.38 -12.17
N LEU A 131 -1.58 -9.88 -11.76
CA LEU A 131 -0.98 -11.10 -12.30
C LEU A 131 -1.43 -12.34 -11.54
N SER A 132 -1.38 -12.26 -10.22
CA SER A 132 -1.80 -13.33 -9.33
C SER A 132 -2.13 -12.79 -7.95
N ALA A 133 -2.89 -13.56 -7.18
CA ALA A 133 -3.23 -13.27 -5.80
C ALA A 133 -3.13 -14.54 -4.97
N GLN A 134 -2.48 -14.47 -3.81
CA GLN A 134 -2.23 -15.61 -2.95
C GLN A 134 -2.65 -15.29 -1.51
N PRO A 135 -3.60 -16.02 -0.94
CA PRO A 135 -3.94 -15.90 0.48
C PRO A 135 -2.77 -16.33 1.38
N VAL A 136 -2.44 -15.51 2.38
CA VAL A 136 -1.41 -15.79 3.39
C VAL A 136 -1.91 -15.27 4.74
N GLY A 137 -2.29 -16.15 5.64
CA GLY A 137 -2.83 -15.77 6.95
C GLY A 137 -4.11 -14.92 6.82
N ASP A 138 -4.11 -13.74 7.41
CA ASP A 138 -5.23 -12.78 7.39
C ASP A 138 -5.15 -11.76 6.24
N HIS A 139 -4.17 -11.91 5.34
CA HIS A 139 -3.96 -11.07 4.16
C HIS A 139 -3.94 -11.87 2.87
N VAL A 140 -4.05 -11.14 1.76
CA VAL A 140 -3.82 -11.66 0.41
C VAL A 140 -2.68 -10.87 -0.21
N THR A 141 -1.64 -11.56 -0.66
CA THR A 141 -0.55 -10.97 -1.44
C THR A 141 -0.99 -10.90 -2.89
N VAL A 142 -1.06 -9.69 -3.43
CA VAL A 142 -1.44 -9.42 -4.82
C VAL A 142 -0.22 -8.97 -5.59
N TYR A 143 0.13 -9.70 -6.66
CA TYR A 143 1.19 -9.33 -7.60
C TYR A 143 0.57 -8.53 -8.74
N GLY A 144 1.13 -7.35 -9.00
CA GLY A 144 0.66 -6.44 -10.05
C GLY A 144 1.76 -6.11 -11.05
N GLU A 145 1.47 -6.31 -12.34
CA GLU A 145 2.30 -5.79 -13.42
C GLU A 145 2.03 -4.30 -13.60
N ILE A 146 3.07 -3.49 -13.51
CA ILE A 146 2.98 -2.04 -13.71
C ILE A 146 2.81 -1.76 -15.20
N ARG A 147 1.64 -1.25 -15.58
CA ARG A 147 1.30 -0.90 -16.96
C ARG A 147 1.58 0.55 -17.30
N ARG A 148 1.51 1.43 -16.28
CA ARG A 148 1.75 2.86 -16.43
C ARG A 148 2.22 3.47 -15.12
N VAL A 149 3.10 4.46 -15.22
CA VAL A 149 3.53 5.28 -14.09
C VAL A 149 3.25 6.77 -14.42
N THR A 150 2.54 7.43 -13.51
CA THR A 150 2.25 8.87 -13.59
C THR A 150 2.99 9.59 -12.48
N ARG A 151 3.94 10.44 -12.81
CA ARG A 151 4.65 11.33 -11.86
C ARG A 151 3.90 12.64 -11.72
N ARG A 152 3.78 13.15 -10.47
CA ARG A 152 3.06 14.37 -10.13
C ARG A 152 3.95 15.41 -9.43
N GLY A 153 5.21 15.44 -9.79
CA GLY A 153 6.23 16.37 -9.28
C GLY A 153 7.23 15.73 -8.34
N ASP A 154 8.30 16.47 -8.05
CA ASP A 154 9.39 16.04 -7.18
C ASP A 154 9.03 16.40 -5.73
N ARG A 155 8.25 15.55 -5.08
CA ARG A 155 7.87 15.70 -3.69
C ARG A 155 8.53 14.64 -2.83
N ILE A 156 8.86 15.03 -1.61
CA ILE A 156 9.48 14.16 -0.61
C ILE A 156 8.50 13.05 -0.20
N PRO A 157 8.91 11.77 -0.24
CA PRO A 157 8.05 10.65 0.17
C PRO A 157 7.65 10.70 1.65
N LEU A 158 6.44 10.21 1.93
CA LEU A 158 5.97 9.92 3.28
C LEU A 158 6.49 8.55 3.73
N LEU A 159 7.10 8.49 4.90
CA LEU A 159 7.54 7.25 5.55
C LEU A 159 6.65 6.92 6.74
N TYR A 160 6.58 5.62 7.06
CA TYR A 160 6.00 5.10 8.28
C TYR A 160 6.97 4.12 8.96
N GLY A 161 7.28 4.38 10.22
CA GLY A 161 8.13 3.53 11.04
C GLY A 161 8.04 3.98 12.50
N LEU A 162 8.38 3.10 13.46
CA LEU A 162 8.24 3.35 14.90
C LEU A 162 6.83 3.87 15.28
N ARG A 163 5.80 3.39 14.55
CA ARG A 163 4.39 3.81 14.69
C ARG A 163 4.15 5.30 14.45
N GLN A 164 5.00 5.94 13.63
CA GLN A 164 4.93 7.36 13.30
C GLN A 164 5.07 7.60 11.80
N PHE A 165 4.39 8.63 11.30
CA PHE A 165 4.63 9.17 9.97
C PHE A 165 5.76 10.22 10.02
N ARG A 166 6.67 10.16 9.04
CA ARG A 166 7.78 11.10 8.89
C ARG A 166 8.03 11.41 7.42
N PRO A 167 8.48 12.62 7.08
CA PRO A 167 9.03 12.86 5.75
C PRO A 167 10.33 12.09 5.56
N TRP A 168 10.69 11.80 4.32
CA TRP A 168 12.05 11.39 4.00
C TRP A 168 13.01 12.52 4.42
N PRO A 169 14.13 12.23 5.13
CA PRO A 169 15.06 13.28 5.56
C PRO A 169 15.67 14.00 4.35
N GLU A 170 15.66 15.33 4.38
CA GLU A 170 16.46 16.16 3.46
C GLU A 170 17.92 16.15 3.96
N HIS A 171 18.84 16.15 3.03
CA HIS A 171 20.28 16.22 3.31
C HIS A 171 20.74 17.67 3.41
#